data_2d8037c3c7fedb0e8af93c255224ca95
#
_entry.id   2d8037c3c7fedb0e8af93c255224ca95
#
_cell.length_a   1.000
_cell.length_b   1.000
_cell.length_c   1.000
_cell.angle_alpha   90.00
_cell.angle_beta   90.00
_cell.angle_gamma   90.00
#
_symmetry.space_group_name_H-M   'P 1'
#
loop_
_entity.id
_entity.type
_entity.pdbx_description
1 polymer ?
#
loop_
_entity_poly.entity_id
_entity_poly.type
_entity_poly.pdbx_seq_one_letter_code
_entity_poly.pdbx_strand_id
1 'polypeptide(L)'
;MNIKSSNLVTVKHRITVEERWKSNKHKGGIMWFTGLPGSGKSTLAIELESQLFQEGTQVYVLDGDNIRQGLSSDLGFSPTDRTENIRRIGEVGTLFADAGFIVIAAFISPYRKDRELARQVAGDFFNEIYIKADVTTCEKRDPKGHYQLARTGKIPQFTGVSAPYEEPNNPDLIVDTNNHSVDQCKERLINFIGTRFTH
;
A
#
# COMPACT_ATOMS: atom_id res chain seq x y z
N MET A 1 9.21 -18.91 0.07
CA MET A 1 8.11 -19.50 -0.77
C MET A 1 8.59 -20.79 -1.41
N ASN A 2 7.77 -21.85 -1.44
CA ASN A 2 8.10 -23.05 -2.21
C ASN A 2 7.69 -22.83 -3.67
N ILE A 3 8.67 -22.63 -4.54
CA ILE A 3 8.46 -22.57 -5.99
C ILE A 3 8.08 -23.98 -6.45
N LYS A 4 6.88 -24.15 -7.01
CA LYS A 4 6.38 -25.46 -7.49
C LYS A 4 6.95 -25.86 -8.85
N SER A 5 7.40 -24.90 -9.64
CA SER A 5 7.94 -25.16 -10.98
C SER A 5 9.42 -25.54 -10.89
N SER A 6 9.82 -26.65 -11.55
CA SER A 6 11.19 -27.20 -11.47
C SER A 6 12.11 -26.78 -12.61
N ASN A 7 11.60 -26.15 -13.68
CA ASN A 7 12.39 -25.83 -14.88
C ASN A 7 12.43 -24.32 -15.15
N LEU A 8 12.75 -23.54 -14.10
CA LEU A 8 12.85 -22.08 -14.21
C LEU A 8 14.30 -21.67 -14.47
N VAL A 9 14.51 -20.84 -15.49
CA VAL A 9 15.79 -20.18 -15.78
C VAL A 9 15.61 -18.69 -15.60
N THR A 10 16.42 -18.10 -14.74
CA THR A 10 16.40 -16.63 -14.53
C THR A 10 16.98 -15.94 -15.76
N VAL A 11 16.19 -15.08 -16.40
CA VAL A 11 16.64 -14.23 -17.50
C VAL A 11 17.13 -12.90 -16.92
N LYS A 12 18.39 -12.57 -17.17
CA LYS A 12 18.95 -11.27 -16.78
C LYS A 12 18.51 -10.19 -17.76
N HIS A 13 17.90 -9.14 -17.25
CA HIS A 13 17.60 -7.95 -18.04
C HIS A 13 18.91 -7.22 -18.41
N ARG A 14 18.95 -6.61 -19.61
CA ARG A 14 20.09 -5.76 -20.03
C ARG A 14 20.04 -4.38 -19.41
N ILE A 15 18.83 -3.88 -19.14
CA ILE A 15 18.59 -2.59 -18.49
C ILE A 15 18.55 -2.83 -16.98
N THR A 16 19.41 -2.16 -16.23
CA THR A 16 19.46 -2.26 -14.78
C THR A 16 18.46 -1.31 -14.10
N VAL A 17 18.21 -1.53 -12.81
CA VAL A 17 17.36 -0.65 -11.99
C VAL A 17 17.95 0.75 -11.91
N GLU A 18 19.26 0.88 -11.77
CA GLU A 18 19.98 2.15 -11.70
C GLU A 18 19.87 2.94 -13.02
N GLU A 19 19.92 2.27 -14.16
CA GLU A 19 19.71 2.91 -15.47
C GLU A 19 18.30 3.45 -15.61
N ARG A 20 17.29 2.72 -15.09
CA ARG A 20 15.89 3.20 -15.02
C ARG A 20 15.76 4.42 -14.12
N TRP A 21 16.34 4.39 -12.92
CA TRP A 21 16.34 5.52 -11.99
C TRP A 21 16.99 6.76 -12.59
N LYS A 22 18.13 6.59 -13.24
CA LYS A 22 18.82 7.67 -13.94
C LYS A 22 17.96 8.28 -15.06
N SER A 23 17.27 7.44 -15.82
CA SER A 23 16.34 7.87 -16.87
C SER A 23 15.15 8.63 -16.30
N ASN A 24 14.57 8.12 -15.20
CA ASN A 24 13.39 8.71 -14.54
C ASN A 24 13.74 9.91 -13.66
N LYS A 25 15.02 10.13 -13.32
CA LYS A 25 15.53 11.13 -12.37
C LYS A 25 15.02 10.92 -10.93
N HIS A 26 14.53 9.74 -10.62
CA HIS A 26 14.13 9.32 -9.27
C HIS A 26 14.27 7.81 -9.13
N LYS A 27 14.38 7.33 -7.89
CA LYS A 27 14.37 5.90 -7.57
C LYS A 27 12.95 5.35 -7.63
N GLY A 28 12.81 4.10 -8.04
CA GLY A 28 11.59 3.35 -7.86
C GLY A 28 11.48 2.79 -6.44
N GLY A 29 10.26 2.49 -6.01
CA GLY A 29 10.00 1.85 -4.73
C GLY A 29 8.52 1.77 -4.40
N ILE A 30 8.20 1.19 -3.25
CA ILE A 30 6.84 0.97 -2.79
C ILE A 30 6.59 1.81 -1.53
N MET A 31 5.58 2.65 -1.56
CA MET A 31 4.95 3.28 -0.40
C MET A 31 3.75 2.44 0.01
N TRP A 32 3.96 1.55 0.98
CA TRP A 32 2.91 0.65 1.47
C TRP A 32 2.06 1.32 2.53
N PHE A 33 0.92 1.89 2.11
CA PHE A 33 -0.03 2.49 3.03
C PHE A 33 -0.82 1.41 3.76
N THR A 34 -0.76 1.41 5.09
CA THR A 34 -1.57 0.56 5.96
C THR A 34 -2.37 1.43 6.95
N GLY A 35 -3.51 0.94 7.41
CA GLY A 35 -4.38 1.66 8.35
C GLY A 35 -5.82 1.17 8.30
N LEU A 36 -6.63 1.59 9.26
CA LEU A 36 -8.04 1.24 9.37
C LEU A 36 -8.86 1.62 8.11
N PRO A 37 -9.97 0.92 7.81
CA PRO A 37 -10.97 1.44 6.86
C PRO A 37 -11.33 2.88 7.24
N GLY A 38 -11.45 3.80 6.27
CA GLY A 38 -11.76 5.21 6.57
C GLY A 38 -10.59 6.05 7.11
N SER A 39 -9.37 5.51 7.26
CA SER A 39 -8.21 6.28 7.72
C SER A 39 -7.66 7.32 6.72
N GLY A 40 -8.17 7.34 5.47
CA GLY A 40 -7.74 8.30 4.46
C GLY A 40 -6.71 7.78 3.46
N LYS A 41 -6.38 6.47 3.46
CA LYS A 41 -5.38 5.87 2.56
C LYS A 41 -5.60 6.19 1.08
N SER A 42 -6.79 5.87 0.55
CA SER A 42 -7.11 6.08 -0.88
C SER A 42 -7.13 7.57 -1.24
N THR A 43 -7.64 8.42 -0.35
CA THR A 43 -7.64 9.87 -0.55
C THR A 43 -6.21 10.40 -0.67
N LEU A 44 -5.36 10.07 0.29
CA LEU A 44 -3.95 10.51 0.25
C LEU A 44 -3.17 9.90 -0.92
N ALA A 45 -3.47 8.65 -1.29
CA ALA A 45 -2.84 8.00 -2.42
C ALA A 45 -3.15 8.72 -3.75
N ILE A 46 -4.42 9.06 -3.99
CA ILE A 46 -4.86 9.76 -5.22
C ILE A 46 -4.31 11.18 -5.28
N GLU A 47 -4.37 11.92 -4.16
CA GLU A 47 -3.83 13.29 -4.08
C GLU A 47 -2.31 13.31 -4.30
N LEU A 48 -1.60 12.35 -3.72
CA LEU A 48 -0.16 12.20 -3.87
C LEU A 48 0.21 11.81 -5.31
N GLU A 49 -0.50 10.82 -5.89
CA GLU A 49 -0.31 10.40 -7.28
C GLU A 49 -0.46 11.57 -8.23
N SER A 50 -1.55 12.34 -8.08
CA SER A 50 -1.84 13.50 -8.94
C SER A 50 -0.70 14.52 -8.91
N GLN A 51 -0.20 14.85 -7.72
CA GLN A 51 0.90 15.81 -7.59
C GLN A 51 2.20 15.28 -8.21
N LEU A 52 2.60 14.05 -7.86
CA LEU A 52 3.84 13.45 -8.37
C LEU A 52 3.81 13.30 -9.90
N PHE A 53 2.65 12.93 -10.46
CA PHE A 53 2.47 12.83 -11.91
C PHE A 53 2.64 14.18 -12.61
N GLN A 54 2.07 15.26 -12.04
CA GLN A 54 2.24 16.62 -12.56
C GLN A 54 3.70 17.10 -12.51
N GLU A 55 4.47 16.61 -11.54
CA GLU A 55 5.90 16.86 -11.39
C GLU A 55 6.77 15.99 -12.32
N GLY A 56 6.15 15.09 -13.11
CA GLY A 56 6.83 14.21 -14.08
C GLY A 56 7.39 12.92 -13.47
N THR A 57 7.00 12.58 -12.22
CA THR A 57 7.40 11.34 -11.57
C THR A 57 6.62 10.15 -12.13
N GLN A 58 7.30 9.02 -12.38
CA GLN A 58 6.66 7.76 -12.71
C GLN A 58 6.01 7.18 -11.44
N VAL A 59 4.71 7.30 -11.31
CA VAL A 59 3.95 6.90 -10.13
C VAL A 59 2.72 6.08 -10.51
N TYR A 60 2.31 5.13 -9.67
CA TYR A 60 1.10 4.35 -9.87
C TYR A 60 0.47 3.92 -8.55
N VAL A 61 -0.87 4.08 -8.44
CA VAL A 61 -1.64 3.66 -7.26
C VAL A 61 -2.19 2.25 -7.45
N LEU A 62 -1.90 1.37 -6.50
CA LEU A 62 -2.56 0.07 -6.33
C LEU A 62 -3.56 0.21 -5.18
N ASP A 63 -4.85 0.41 -5.48
CA ASP A 63 -5.91 0.51 -4.47
C ASP A 63 -6.63 -0.82 -4.29
N GLY A 64 -7.04 -1.11 -3.03
CA GLY A 64 -7.61 -2.38 -2.65
C GLY A 64 -8.88 -2.77 -3.40
N ASP A 65 -9.77 -1.81 -3.67
CA ASP A 65 -11.02 -2.09 -4.37
C ASP A 65 -10.78 -2.35 -5.87
N ASN A 66 -9.88 -1.58 -6.49
CA ASN A 66 -9.55 -1.73 -7.91
C ASN A 66 -8.86 -3.09 -8.18
N ILE A 67 -7.91 -3.47 -7.34
CA ILE A 67 -7.19 -4.74 -7.46
C ILE A 67 -8.13 -5.93 -7.34
N ARG A 68 -9.17 -5.85 -6.50
CA ARG A 68 -10.16 -6.91 -6.33
C ARG A 68 -11.13 -7.06 -7.50
N GLN A 69 -11.20 -6.08 -8.39
CA GLN A 69 -11.99 -6.19 -9.64
C GLN A 69 -11.21 -6.89 -10.77
N GLY A 70 -9.90 -7.07 -10.63
CA GLY A 70 -9.02 -7.70 -11.63
C GLY A 70 -8.11 -8.75 -11.02
N LEU A 71 -6.90 -8.36 -10.65
CA LEU A 71 -5.81 -9.24 -10.18
C LEU A 71 -6.22 -10.21 -9.06
N SER A 72 -7.12 -9.80 -8.18
CA SER A 72 -7.58 -10.57 -7.04
C SER A 72 -9.11 -10.78 -7.04
N SER A 73 -9.73 -10.83 -8.23
CA SER A 73 -11.18 -11.06 -8.38
C SER A 73 -11.63 -12.44 -7.93
N ASP A 74 -10.71 -13.39 -7.83
CA ASP A 74 -10.91 -14.75 -7.33
C ASP A 74 -10.84 -14.85 -5.79
N LEU A 75 -10.50 -13.76 -5.07
CA LEU A 75 -10.32 -13.74 -3.62
C LEU A 75 -11.48 -13.06 -2.90
N GLY A 76 -11.92 -13.67 -1.80
CA GLY A 76 -12.86 -13.09 -0.84
C GLY A 76 -12.18 -12.26 0.26
N PHE A 77 -12.81 -12.25 1.45
CA PHE A 77 -12.34 -11.50 2.62
C PHE A 77 -11.98 -12.40 3.82
N SER A 78 -11.86 -13.72 3.60
CA SER A 78 -11.33 -14.61 4.63
C SER A 78 -9.88 -14.24 5.00
N PRO A 79 -9.38 -14.61 6.18
CA PRO A 79 -7.98 -14.37 6.54
C PRO A 79 -7.00 -14.89 5.49
N THR A 80 -7.23 -16.05 4.92
CA THR A 80 -6.40 -16.66 3.86
C THR A 80 -6.41 -15.84 2.58
N ASP A 81 -7.60 -15.40 2.13
CA ASP A 81 -7.74 -14.57 0.94
C ASP A 81 -7.05 -13.19 1.13
N ARG A 82 -7.14 -12.63 2.34
CA ARG A 82 -6.45 -11.37 2.67
C ARG A 82 -4.93 -11.54 2.58
N THR A 83 -4.38 -12.61 3.15
CA THR A 83 -2.95 -12.91 3.07
C THR A 83 -2.50 -13.11 1.62
N GLU A 84 -3.23 -13.88 0.82
CA GLU A 84 -2.92 -14.08 -0.59
C GLU A 84 -3.02 -12.78 -1.40
N ASN A 85 -4.02 -11.94 -1.14
CA ASN A 85 -4.13 -10.64 -1.78
C ASN A 85 -2.88 -9.77 -1.50
N ILE A 86 -2.44 -9.68 -0.24
CA ILE A 86 -1.25 -8.93 0.16
C ILE A 86 0.01 -9.48 -0.51
N ARG A 87 0.14 -10.81 -0.59
CA ARG A 87 1.24 -11.46 -1.31
C ARG A 87 1.27 -11.03 -2.78
N ARG A 88 0.12 -11.11 -3.49
CA ARG A 88 0.04 -10.69 -4.91
C ARG A 88 0.44 -9.23 -5.10
N ILE A 89 -0.03 -8.35 -4.21
CA ILE A 89 0.30 -6.93 -4.27
C ILE A 89 1.80 -6.68 -4.04
N GLY A 90 2.41 -7.41 -3.10
CA GLY A 90 3.86 -7.35 -2.87
C GLY A 90 4.65 -7.69 -4.13
N GLU A 91 4.30 -8.79 -4.83
CA GLU A 91 4.94 -9.20 -6.08
C GLU A 91 4.76 -8.15 -7.20
N VAL A 92 3.52 -7.72 -7.43
CA VAL A 92 3.22 -6.73 -8.48
C VAL A 92 3.88 -5.39 -8.17
N GLY A 93 3.80 -4.92 -6.92
CA GLY A 93 4.48 -3.69 -6.50
C GLY A 93 5.99 -3.74 -6.72
N THR A 94 6.61 -4.89 -6.46
CA THR A 94 8.03 -5.10 -6.70
C THR A 94 8.39 -5.01 -8.19
N LEU A 95 7.58 -5.60 -9.07
CA LEU A 95 7.80 -5.49 -10.52
C LEU A 95 7.70 -4.04 -11.02
N PHE A 96 6.74 -3.27 -10.51
CA PHE A 96 6.63 -1.84 -10.84
C PHE A 96 7.80 -1.02 -10.29
N ALA A 97 8.24 -1.30 -9.05
CA ALA A 97 9.37 -0.62 -8.43
C ALA A 97 10.69 -0.93 -9.18
N ASP A 98 10.89 -2.18 -9.60
CA ASP A 98 12.02 -2.59 -10.47
C ASP A 98 11.95 -1.90 -11.84
N ALA A 99 10.74 -1.68 -12.38
CA ALA A 99 10.53 -0.90 -13.61
C ALA A 99 10.80 0.61 -13.42
N GLY A 100 11.04 1.06 -12.18
CA GLY A 100 11.39 2.44 -11.85
C GLY A 100 10.22 3.32 -11.38
N PHE A 101 9.05 2.75 -11.11
CA PHE A 101 7.89 3.48 -10.60
C PHE A 101 7.95 3.67 -9.08
N ILE A 102 7.41 4.77 -8.59
CA ILE A 102 6.96 4.91 -7.21
C ILE A 102 5.56 4.32 -7.12
N VAL A 103 5.42 3.20 -6.43
CA VAL A 103 4.13 2.51 -6.26
C VAL A 103 3.50 2.93 -4.93
N ILE A 104 2.27 3.41 -4.95
CA ILE A 104 1.49 3.70 -3.75
C ILE A 104 0.49 2.57 -3.55
N ALA A 105 0.81 1.63 -2.67
CA ALA A 105 -0.03 0.47 -2.37
C ALA A 105 -0.98 0.80 -1.21
N ALA A 106 -2.25 1.12 -1.49
CA ALA A 106 -3.23 1.57 -0.51
C ALA A 106 -4.15 0.43 -0.03
N PHE A 107 -3.74 -0.29 1.02
CA PHE A 107 -4.45 -1.44 1.57
C PHE A 107 -4.61 -1.34 3.08
N ILE A 108 -5.69 -1.92 3.63
CA ILE A 108 -5.85 -2.06 5.08
C ILE A 108 -4.68 -2.87 5.64
N SER A 109 -4.35 -4.01 5.00
CA SER A 109 -3.27 -4.95 5.38
C SER A 109 -3.18 -5.13 6.91
N PRO A 110 -4.22 -5.72 7.56
CA PRO A 110 -4.42 -5.61 8.99
C PRO A 110 -3.41 -6.40 9.81
N TYR A 111 -2.77 -7.41 9.25
CA TYR A 111 -1.88 -8.30 9.96
C TYR A 111 -0.41 -7.93 9.72
N ARG A 112 0.38 -7.80 10.80
CA ARG A 112 1.83 -7.51 10.72
C ARG A 112 2.57 -8.56 9.89
N LYS A 113 2.22 -9.83 10.07
CA LYS A 113 2.84 -10.94 9.33
C LYS A 113 2.69 -10.81 7.81
N ASP A 114 1.53 -10.31 7.34
CA ASP A 114 1.28 -10.17 5.91
C ASP A 114 2.07 -9.00 5.33
N ARG A 115 2.18 -7.88 6.07
CA ARG A 115 3.02 -6.75 5.70
C ARG A 115 4.50 -7.11 5.68
N GLU A 116 4.92 -7.92 6.67
CA GLU A 116 6.29 -8.45 6.72
C GLU A 116 6.60 -9.36 5.52
N LEU A 117 5.65 -10.21 5.09
CA LEU A 117 5.80 -11.01 3.87
C LEU A 117 5.96 -10.12 2.63
N ALA A 118 5.17 -9.04 2.51
CA ALA A 118 5.32 -8.08 1.42
C ALA A 118 6.68 -7.37 1.47
N ARG A 119 7.16 -6.99 2.67
CA ARG A 119 8.51 -6.43 2.88
C ARG A 119 9.61 -7.40 2.44
N GLN A 120 9.50 -8.68 2.79
CA GLN A 120 10.48 -9.71 2.38
C GLN A 120 10.54 -9.91 0.86
N VAL A 121 9.40 -9.83 0.17
CA VAL A 121 9.32 -9.90 -1.29
C VAL A 121 9.96 -8.68 -1.94
N ALA A 122 9.62 -7.49 -1.45
CA ALA A 122 10.05 -6.24 -2.07
C ALA A 122 11.45 -5.77 -1.64
N GLY A 123 12.00 -6.30 -0.54
CA GLY A 123 13.33 -5.94 -0.04
C GLY A 123 13.46 -4.43 0.18
N ASP A 124 14.52 -3.84 -0.36
CA ASP A 124 14.86 -2.43 -0.20
C ASP A 124 13.86 -1.46 -0.87
N PHE A 125 12.99 -1.96 -1.73
CA PHE A 125 11.91 -1.14 -2.31
C PHE A 125 10.80 -0.82 -1.32
N PHE A 126 10.64 -1.59 -0.23
CA PHE A 126 9.51 -1.51 0.67
C PHE A 126 9.65 -0.39 1.70
N ASN A 127 8.64 0.49 1.78
CA ASN A 127 8.54 1.51 2.81
C ASN A 127 7.13 1.46 3.40
N GLU A 128 7.00 1.12 4.68
CA GLU A 128 5.72 1.00 5.39
C GLU A 128 5.26 2.35 5.91
N ILE A 129 4.15 2.83 5.39
CA ILE A 129 3.56 4.11 5.76
C ILE A 129 2.28 3.86 6.56
N TYR A 130 2.30 4.17 7.85
CA TYR A 130 1.13 4.04 8.70
C TYR A 130 0.23 5.27 8.58
N ILE A 131 -0.91 5.11 7.90
CA ILE A 131 -1.98 6.14 7.84
C ILE A 131 -2.83 5.99 9.09
N LYS A 132 -2.42 6.70 10.15
CA LYS A 132 -2.96 6.58 11.48
C LYS A 132 -4.27 7.36 11.61
N ALA A 133 -5.31 6.67 12.06
CA ALA A 133 -6.56 7.25 12.54
C ALA A 133 -7.17 6.29 13.57
N ASP A 134 -7.85 6.83 14.59
CA ASP A 134 -8.61 6.01 15.52
C ASP A 134 -9.93 5.53 14.92
N VAL A 135 -10.50 4.48 15.53
CA VAL A 135 -11.78 3.87 15.08
C VAL A 135 -12.89 4.89 15.08
N THR A 136 -12.97 5.76 16.10
CA THR A 136 -14.03 6.77 16.24
C THR A 136 -14.01 7.76 15.08
N THR A 137 -12.83 8.22 14.70
CA THR A 137 -12.64 9.12 13.55
C THR A 137 -12.97 8.41 12.23
N CYS A 138 -12.51 7.17 12.06
CA CYS A 138 -12.80 6.38 10.86
C CYS A 138 -14.31 6.11 10.72
N GLU A 139 -14.99 5.77 11.81
CA GLU A 139 -16.43 5.52 11.87
C GLU A 139 -17.25 6.78 11.58
N LYS A 140 -16.83 7.96 12.07
CA LYS A 140 -17.47 9.24 11.73
C LYS A 140 -17.34 9.58 10.24
N ARG A 141 -16.22 9.23 9.63
CA ARG A 141 -15.99 9.47 8.20
C ARG A 141 -16.81 8.52 7.34
N ASP A 142 -16.79 7.25 7.63
CA ASP A 142 -17.44 6.08 6.98
C ASP A 142 -17.97 6.34 5.55
N PRO A 143 -17.10 6.71 4.60
CA PRO A 143 -17.52 7.20 3.27
C PRO A 143 -18.30 6.17 2.45
N LYS A 144 -18.22 4.90 2.84
CA LYS A 144 -18.86 3.76 2.15
C LYS A 144 -20.01 3.14 2.98
N GLY A 145 -20.30 3.65 4.18
CA GLY A 145 -21.30 3.10 5.09
C GLY A 145 -20.94 1.70 5.67
N HIS A 146 -19.67 1.29 5.54
CA HIS A 146 -19.24 -0.05 5.95
C HIS A 146 -19.16 -0.22 7.47
N TYR A 147 -18.85 0.83 8.23
CA TYR A 147 -18.88 0.78 9.71
C TYR A 147 -20.30 0.55 10.20
N GLN A 148 -21.28 1.28 9.66
CA GLN A 148 -22.69 1.08 10.00
C GLN A 148 -23.15 -0.35 9.70
N LEU A 149 -22.77 -0.90 8.54
CA LEU A 149 -23.08 -2.29 8.17
C LEU A 149 -22.37 -3.30 9.08
N ALA A 150 -21.13 -3.04 9.47
CA ALA A 150 -20.37 -3.90 10.38
C ALA A 150 -20.98 -3.89 11.81
N ARG A 151 -21.37 -2.73 12.33
CA ARG A 151 -22.03 -2.61 13.64
C ARG A 151 -23.37 -3.33 13.71
N THR A 152 -24.10 -3.39 12.58
CA THR A 152 -25.36 -4.14 12.47
C THR A 152 -25.16 -5.63 12.12
N GLY A 153 -23.93 -6.12 12.06
CA GLY A 153 -23.60 -7.52 11.76
C GLY A 153 -23.75 -7.93 10.28
N LYS A 154 -24.07 -6.98 9.39
CA LYS A 154 -24.23 -7.25 7.95
C LYS A 154 -22.89 -7.48 7.23
N ILE A 155 -21.79 -6.96 7.76
CA ILE A 155 -20.43 -7.26 7.27
C ILE A 155 -19.69 -8.01 8.38
N PRO A 156 -19.44 -9.32 8.23
CA PRO A 156 -18.65 -10.08 9.18
C PRO A 156 -17.16 -9.76 9.03
N GLN A 157 -16.38 -9.94 10.09
CA GLN A 157 -14.91 -9.79 10.10
C GLN A 157 -14.41 -8.44 9.55
N PHE A 158 -15.11 -7.35 9.90
CA PHE A 158 -14.72 -6.00 9.51
C PHE A 158 -13.60 -5.49 10.42
N THR A 159 -12.48 -5.10 9.81
CA THR A 159 -11.28 -4.61 10.52
C THR A 159 -11.60 -3.36 11.34
N GLY A 160 -11.25 -3.38 12.62
CA GLY A 160 -11.52 -2.30 13.56
C GLY A 160 -12.87 -2.39 14.29
N VAL A 161 -13.74 -3.35 13.91
CA VAL A 161 -15.04 -3.59 14.60
C VAL A 161 -15.11 -5.03 15.11
N SER A 162 -15.12 -6.01 14.22
CA SER A 162 -15.22 -7.45 14.53
C SER A 162 -13.99 -8.26 14.15
N ALA A 163 -12.99 -7.61 13.53
CA ALA A 163 -11.68 -8.18 13.23
C ALA A 163 -10.58 -7.21 13.67
N PRO A 164 -9.40 -7.71 14.07
CA PRO A 164 -8.32 -6.86 14.57
C PRO A 164 -7.64 -6.07 13.44
N TYR A 165 -7.04 -4.94 13.82
CA TYR A 165 -5.99 -4.27 13.10
C TYR A 165 -4.74 -4.23 13.97
N GLU A 166 -3.66 -4.79 13.49
CA GLU A 166 -2.36 -4.81 14.17
C GLU A 166 -1.54 -3.61 13.70
N GLU A 167 -1.46 -2.56 14.51
CA GLU A 167 -0.66 -1.38 14.18
C GLU A 167 0.80 -1.76 13.88
N PRO A 168 1.47 -1.10 12.93
CA PRO A 168 2.89 -1.32 12.69
C PRO A 168 3.73 -1.05 13.94
N ASN A 169 4.72 -1.91 14.20
CA ASN A 169 5.64 -1.69 15.33
C ASN A 169 6.69 -0.62 15.01
N ASN A 170 7.18 -0.59 13.78
CA ASN A 170 8.25 0.31 13.35
C ASN A 170 8.04 0.70 11.87
N PRO A 171 7.03 1.51 11.57
CA PRO A 171 6.79 1.98 10.21
C PRO A 171 7.87 2.99 9.80
N ASP A 172 8.16 3.05 8.50
CA ASP A 172 9.11 4.01 7.94
C ASP A 172 8.60 5.46 8.03
N LEU A 173 7.26 5.65 8.04
CA LEU A 173 6.61 6.93 8.29
C LEU A 173 5.25 6.74 8.97
N ILE A 174 4.90 7.63 9.90
CA ILE A 174 3.54 7.77 10.45
C ILE A 174 2.91 9.06 9.94
N VAL A 175 1.73 8.94 9.33
CA VAL A 175 0.90 10.05 8.87
C VAL A 175 -0.39 10.05 9.68
N ASP A 176 -0.52 10.98 10.62
CA ASP A 176 -1.67 11.09 11.53
C ASP A 176 -2.77 11.93 10.89
N THR A 177 -3.82 11.27 10.43
CA THR A 177 -4.99 11.92 9.82
C THR A 177 -6.09 12.31 10.81
N ASN A 178 -5.94 12.00 12.11
CA ASN A 178 -6.84 12.53 13.12
C ASN A 178 -6.62 14.02 13.33
N ASN A 179 -5.36 14.43 13.37
CA ASN A 179 -4.92 15.74 13.85
C ASN A 179 -4.42 16.65 12.72
N HIS A 180 -4.30 16.15 11.48
CA HIS A 180 -3.77 16.91 10.36
C HIS A 180 -4.73 16.90 9.17
N SER A 181 -4.75 18.01 8.43
CA SER A 181 -5.48 18.12 7.16
C SER A 181 -4.86 17.21 6.08
N VAL A 182 -5.61 16.99 5.00
CA VAL A 182 -5.11 16.23 3.83
C VAL A 182 -3.83 16.88 3.28
N ASP A 183 -3.79 18.20 3.18
CA ASP A 183 -2.61 18.92 2.66
C ASP A 183 -1.38 18.76 3.56
N GLN A 184 -1.54 18.86 4.88
CA GLN A 184 -0.45 18.62 5.83
C GLN A 184 0.05 17.17 5.78
N CYS A 185 -0.86 16.20 5.66
CA CYS A 185 -0.50 14.80 5.47
C CYS A 185 0.25 14.57 4.15
N LYS A 186 -0.21 15.18 3.06
CA LYS A 186 0.41 15.12 1.74
C LYS A 186 1.82 15.73 1.76
N GLU A 187 2.00 16.89 2.38
CA GLU A 187 3.32 17.52 2.53
C GLU A 187 4.32 16.59 3.25
N ARG A 188 3.90 15.90 4.31
CA ARG A 188 4.74 14.91 4.99
C ARG A 188 5.14 13.74 4.08
N LEU A 189 4.23 13.27 3.23
CA LEU A 189 4.50 12.22 2.26
C LEU A 189 5.48 12.69 1.18
N ILE A 190 5.30 13.90 0.65
CA ILE A 190 6.23 14.52 -0.33
C ILE A 190 7.63 14.67 0.26
N ASN A 191 7.75 15.17 1.51
CA ASN A 191 9.04 15.30 2.19
C ASN A 191 9.72 13.92 2.37
N PHE A 192 8.96 12.89 2.70
CA PHE A 192 9.48 11.52 2.79
C PHE A 192 9.99 11.03 1.42
N ILE A 193 9.23 11.26 0.35
CA ILE A 193 9.63 10.92 -1.02
C ILE A 193 10.92 11.64 -1.40
N GLY A 194 11.03 12.93 -1.13
CA GLY A 194 12.22 13.73 -1.41
C GLY A 194 13.49 13.24 -0.70
N THR A 195 13.34 12.56 0.45
CA THR A 195 14.50 11.97 1.15
C THR A 195 14.79 10.53 0.70
N ARG A 196 13.77 9.75 0.32
CA ARG A 196 13.89 8.30 0.10
C ARG A 196 14.10 7.92 -1.36
N PHE A 197 13.48 8.67 -2.29
CA PHE A 197 13.42 8.31 -3.71
C PHE A 197 14.20 9.27 -4.62
N THR A 198 14.93 10.22 -4.06
CA THR A 198 15.87 11.05 -4.84
C THR A 198 17.03 10.21 -5.37
N HIS A 199 17.44 10.46 -6.62
CA HIS A 199 18.54 9.78 -7.31
C HIS A 199 19.74 10.70 -7.43
#